data_bf4baa2b24291ef7eb8f98aae049585b
#
_entry.id   bf4baa2b24291ef7eb8f98aae049585b
#
_cell.length_a   1.000
_cell.length_b   1.000
_cell.length_c   1.000
_cell.angle_alpha   90.00
_cell.angle_beta   90.00
_cell.angle_gamma   90.00
#
_symmetry.space_group_name_H-M   'P 1'
#
loop_
_entity.id
_entity.type
_entity.pdbx_description
1 polymer ?
#
loop_
_entity_poly.entity_id
_entity_poly.type
_entity_poly.pdbx_seq_one_letter_code
_entity_poly.pdbx_strand_id
1 'polypeptide(L)'
;MELKNKIAVVTGAGKGLGKAISTSLVNKGALVYGLARTETDLIALHTTLGSHFVPVHLDISDREQVMGWVAETFSGMQLPQILINNAGAGYFAKIDALSYEQWDEMIGTNLNGLFYMTTGLVPLMKKQKETCHIINIGSILGKTTRQEAAVYCLTKYGVQGFSSALFKELRSHNIRVSCLNPGSIATRFFEDSGILPNDSMIAPQALAYLAIYVLETPDTLLIDELTIRPMSPK
;
A
#
# COMPACT_ATOMS: atom_id res chain seq x y z
N MET A 1 8.42 -15.83 -0.13
CA MET A 1 8.26 -16.34 1.27
C MET A 1 6.97 -17.13 1.41
N GLU A 2 6.87 -18.02 2.39
CA GLU A 2 5.58 -18.60 2.81
C GLU A 2 4.79 -17.56 3.61
N LEU A 3 3.47 -17.42 3.35
CA LEU A 3 2.64 -16.38 3.98
C LEU A 3 1.91 -16.84 5.24
N LYS A 4 1.78 -18.15 5.44
CA LYS A 4 1.13 -18.71 6.63
C LYS A 4 1.84 -18.27 7.91
N ASN A 5 1.06 -17.79 8.88
CA ASN A 5 1.53 -17.27 10.18
C ASN A 5 2.43 -16.02 10.09
N LYS A 6 2.54 -15.37 8.93
CA LYS A 6 3.22 -14.08 8.83
C LYS A 6 2.32 -12.96 9.30
N ILE A 7 2.94 -11.92 9.86
CA ILE A 7 2.26 -10.69 10.27
C ILE A 7 2.43 -9.67 9.14
N ALA A 8 1.31 -9.24 8.59
CA ALA A 8 1.24 -8.24 7.56
C ALA A 8 0.54 -6.97 8.04
N VAL A 9 1.07 -5.82 7.65
CA VAL A 9 0.44 -4.51 7.85
C VAL A 9 0.03 -3.98 6.47
N VAL A 10 -1.25 -3.65 6.30
CA VAL A 10 -1.81 -3.14 5.04
C VAL A 10 -2.46 -1.79 5.28
N THR A 11 -1.95 -0.73 4.64
CA THR A 11 -2.58 0.60 4.72
C THR A 11 -3.66 0.78 3.66
N GLY A 12 -4.72 1.53 3.97
CA GLY A 12 -5.88 1.68 3.09
C GLY A 12 -6.65 0.37 2.89
N ALA A 13 -6.71 -0.48 3.94
CA ALA A 13 -7.25 -1.84 3.87
C ALA A 13 -8.78 -1.93 3.73
N GLY A 14 -9.53 -0.86 4.05
CA GLY A 14 -11.00 -0.93 4.16
C GLY A 14 -11.71 -1.14 2.82
N LYS A 15 -11.14 -0.70 1.69
CA LYS A 15 -11.79 -0.74 0.37
C LYS A 15 -10.80 -0.97 -0.78
N GLY A 16 -11.36 -1.19 -1.97
CA GLY A 16 -10.59 -1.27 -3.21
C GLY A 16 -9.46 -2.31 -3.19
N LEU A 17 -8.27 -1.90 -3.63
CA LEU A 17 -7.10 -2.77 -3.72
C LEU A 17 -6.63 -3.24 -2.34
N GLY A 18 -6.60 -2.36 -1.33
CA GLY A 18 -6.17 -2.74 0.02
C GLY A 18 -7.05 -3.83 0.64
N LYS A 19 -8.38 -3.74 0.45
CA LYS A 19 -9.32 -4.81 0.83
C LYS A 19 -8.99 -6.12 0.12
N ALA A 20 -8.76 -6.09 -1.19
CA ALA A 20 -8.46 -7.28 -1.98
C ALA A 20 -7.14 -7.94 -1.56
N ILE A 21 -6.08 -7.14 -1.29
CA ILE A 21 -4.79 -7.64 -0.79
C ILE A 21 -4.96 -8.24 0.62
N SER A 22 -5.64 -7.53 1.53
CA SER A 22 -5.89 -8.04 2.90
C SER A 22 -6.62 -9.37 2.88
N THR A 23 -7.68 -9.48 2.06
CA THR A 23 -8.43 -10.73 1.87
C THR A 23 -7.53 -11.85 1.36
N SER A 24 -6.68 -11.56 0.37
CA SER A 24 -5.77 -12.56 -0.20
C SER A 24 -4.71 -13.02 0.80
N LEU A 25 -4.17 -12.12 1.62
CA LEU A 25 -3.21 -12.44 2.69
C LEU A 25 -3.84 -13.32 3.77
N VAL A 26 -5.05 -12.97 4.25
CA VAL A 26 -5.78 -13.77 5.23
C VAL A 26 -6.07 -15.16 4.68
N ASN A 27 -6.50 -15.28 3.43
CA ASN A 27 -6.76 -16.58 2.79
C ASN A 27 -5.49 -17.45 2.64
N LYS A 28 -4.30 -16.83 2.69
CA LYS A 28 -3.00 -17.52 2.74
C LYS A 28 -2.54 -17.80 4.18
N GLY A 29 -3.35 -17.50 5.19
CA GLY A 29 -3.07 -17.77 6.59
C GLY A 29 -2.18 -16.74 7.28
N ALA A 30 -2.03 -15.54 6.72
CA ALA A 30 -1.36 -14.44 7.39
C ALA A 30 -2.29 -13.77 8.41
N LEU A 31 -1.71 -13.20 9.47
CA LEU A 31 -2.38 -12.25 10.35
C LEU A 31 -2.22 -10.85 9.78
N VAL A 32 -3.32 -10.17 9.47
CA VAL A 32 -3.31 -8.87 8.80
C VAL A 32 -3.80 -7.76 9.72
N TYR A 33 -2.95 -6.80 10.02
CA TYR A 33 -3.36 -5.51 10.58
C TYR A 33 -3.77 -4.59 9.42
N GLY A 34 -5.06 -4.34 9.30
CA GLY A 34 -5.63 -3.51 8.24
C GLY A 34 -5.93 -2.11 8.73
N LEU A 35 -5.19 -1.10 8.21
CA LEU A 35 -5.28 0.29 8.62
C LEU A 35 -6.15 1.09 7.65
N ALA A 36 -7.11 1.87 8.16
CA ALA A 36 -7.88 2.84 7.38
C ALA A 36 -8.53 3.91 8.26
N ARG A 37 -8.95 5.01 7.64
CA ARG A 37 -9.69 6.10 8.31
C ARG A 37 -11.17 5.79 8.51
N THR A 38 -11.74 4.85 7.77
CA THR A 38 -13.16 4.50 7.84
C THR A 38 -13.34 3.22 8.67
N GLU A 39 -13.78 3.40 9.89
CA GLU A 39 -13.94 2.30 10.84
C GLU A 39 -14.99 1.27 10.39
N THR A 40 -16.11 1.74 9.83
CA THR A 40 -17.18 0.87 9.35
C THR A 40 -16.74 -0.11 8.27
N ASP A 41 -15.86 0.33 7.35
CA ASP A 41 -15.30 -0.54 6.31
C ASP A 41 -14.40 -1.62 6.91
N LEU A 42 -13.60 -1.26 7.92
CA LEU A 42 -12.73 -2.20 8.63
C LEU A 42 -13.51 -3.25 9.43
N ILE A 43 -14.56 -2.83 10.13
CA ILE A 43 -15.44 -3.74 10.91
C ILE A 43 -16.14 -4.72 9.96
N ALA A 44 -16.68 -4.23 8.84
CA ALA A 44 -17.31 -5.10 7.84
C ALA A 44 -16.33 -6.13 7.27
N LEU A 45 -15.08 -5.73 7.05
CA LEU A 45 -14.04 -6.64 6.57
C LEU A 45 -13.63 -7.65 7.65
N HIS A 46 -13.49 -7.22 8.91
CA HIS A 46 -13.23 -8.13 10.04
C HIS A 46 -14.34 -9.17 10.21
N THR A 47 -15.61 -8.75 10.09
CA THR A 47 -16.75 -9.68 10.15
C THR A 47 -16.66 -10.76 9.07
N THR A 48 -16.13 -10.40 7.89
CA THR A 48 -15.99 -11.34 6.77
C THR A 48 -14.78 -12.26 6.91
N LEU A 49 -13.64 -11.73 7.39
CA LEU A 49 -12.34 -12.43 7.40
C LEU A 49 -12.01 -13.09 8.74
N GLY A 50 -12.75 -12.76 9.80
CA GLY A 50 -12.55 -13.31 11.13
C GLY A 50 -11.26 -12.83 11.81
N SER A 51 -10.79 -13.61 12.79
CA SER A 51 -9.68 -13.23 13.70
C SER A 51 -8.32 -13.03 13.03
N HIS A 52 -8.14 -13.48 11.79
CA HIS A 52 -6.90 -13.23 11.04
C HIS A 52 -6.83 -11.83 10.41
N PHE A 53 -7.87 -11.02 10.52
CA PHE A 53 -7.87 -9.61 10.15
C PHE A 53 -8.11 -8.75 11.39
N VAL A 54 -7.16 -7.93 11.76
CA VAL A 54 -7.23 -7.00 12.89
C VAL A 54 -7.51 -5.59 12.35
N PRO A 55 -8.70 -5.03 12.58
CA PRO A 55 -9.04 -3.68 12.14
C PRO A 55 -8.29 -2.64 12.98
N VAL A 56 -7.68 -1.67 12.31
CA VAL A 56 -6.97 -0.55 12.96
C VAL A 56 -7.48 0.76 12.38
N HIS A 57 -8.28 1.48 13.15
CA HIS A 57 -8.75 2.83 12.81
C HIS A 57 -7.63 3.84 13.05
N LEU A 58 -7.01 4.33 11.96
CA LEU A 58 -5.85 5.20 12.03
C LEU A 58 -5.70 6.03 10.75
N ASP A 59 -5.32 7.31 10.90
CA ASP A 59 -4.87 8.13 9.78
C ASP A 59 -3.35 8.05 9.65
N ILE A 60 -2.88 7.47 8.56
CA ILE A 60 -1.43 7.31 8.33
C ILE A 60 -0.71 8.64 8.06
N SER A 61 -1.43 9.72 7.73
CA SER A 61 -0.84 11.06 7.57
C SER A 61 -0.51 11.73 8.92
N ASP A 62 -1.04 11.19 10.02
CA ASP A 62 -0.73 11.61 11.38
C ASP A 62 0.43 10.78 11.95
N ARG A 63 1.60 11.44 12.08
CA ARG A 63 2.81 10.79 12.59
C ARG A 63 2.65 10.24 14.00
N GLU A 64 1.97 10.98 14.87
CA GLU A 64 1.84 10.60 16.28
C GLU A 64 0.96 9.36 16.43
N GLN A 65 -0.16 9.31 15.72
CA GLN A 65 -1.01 8.11 15.66
C GLN A 65 -0.22 6.90 15.15
N VAL A 66 0.54 7.04 14.06
CA VAL A 66 1.33 5.93 13.50
C VAL A 66 2.36 5.43 14.51
N MET A 67 3.17 6.33 15.09
CA MET A 67 4.23 5.93 16.02
C MET A 67 3.67 5.35 17.31
N GLY A 68 2.58 5.91 17.85
CA GLY A 68 1.87 5.37 19.01
C GLY A 68 1.37 3.94 18.75
N TRP A 69 0.64 3.75 17.65
CA TRP A 69 0.14 2.44 17.26
C TRP A 69 1.25 1.39 17.08
N VAL A 70 2.34 1.76 16.41
CA VAL A 70 3.49 0.85 16.20
C VAL A 70 4.09 0.44 17.55
N ALA A 71 4.30 1.40 18.45
CA ALA A 71 4.90 1.14 19.76
C ALA A 71 4.01 0.24 20.64
N GLU A 72 2.70 0.46 20.65
CA GLU A 72 1.75 -0.35 21.41
C GLU A 72 1.60 -1.76 20.84
N THR A 73 1.38 -1.87 19.52
CA THR A 73 1.07 -3.14 18.87
C THR A 73 2.26 -4.08 18.85
N PHE A 74 3.46 -3.56 18.64
CA PHE A 74 4.68 -4.37 18.47
C PHE A 74 5.67 -4.24 19.62
N SER A 75 5.16 -4.00 20.83
CA SER A 75 5.96 -3.98 22.07
C SER A 75 6.51 -5.34 22.49
N GLY A 76 5.93 -6.43 21.97
CA GLY A 76 6.28 -7.81 22.30
C GLY A 76 7.19 -8.50 21.28
N MET A 77 7.16 -9.84 21.28
CA MET A 77 7.99 -10.69 20.41
C MET A 77 7.42 -10.85 18.99
N GLN A 78 6.15 -10.49 18.76
CA GLN A 78 5.52 -10.59 17.44
C GLN A 78 5.87 -9.35 16.62
N LEU A 79 6.67 -9.51 15.58
CA LEU A 79 7.14 -8.42 14.72
C LEU A 79 6.62 -8.60 13.30
N PRO A 80 6.32 -7.51 12.58
CA PRO A 80 5.81 -7.57 11.21
C PRO A 80 6.86 -8.08 10.24
N GLN A 81 6.46 -8.93 9.29
CA GLN A 81 7.28 -9.39 8.17
C GLN A 81 6.88 -8.72 6.84
N ILE A 82 5.64 -8.25 6.74
CA ILE A 82 5.10 -7.70 5.49
C ILE A 82 4.52 -6.32 5.76
N LEU A 83 4.91 -5.33 4.95
CA LEU A 83 4.30 -4.01 4.90
C LEU A 83 3.78 -3.75 3.49
N ILE A 84 2.49 -3.46 3.36
CA ILE A 84 1.87 -3.03 2.11
C ILE A 84 1.44 -1.57 2.26
N ASN A 85 2.24 -0.66 1.72
CA ASN A 85 1.91 0.75 1.61
C ASN A 85 0.98 0.95 0.41
N ASN A 86 -0.32 0.76 0.65
CA ASN A 86 -1.35 0.85 -0.37
C ASN A 86 -2.22 2.11 -0.23
N ALA A 87 -2.36 2.68 0.96
CA ALA A 87 -3.16 3.89 1.13
C ALA A 87 -2.68 5.01 0.19
N GLY A 88 -3.62 5.75 -0.35
CA GLY A 88 -3.35 6.85 -1.26
C GLY A 88 -4.57 7.72 -1.44
N ALA A 89 -4.33 8.96 -1.84
CA ALA A 89 -5.30 9.94 -2.31
C ALA A 89 -4.92 10.40 -3.72
N GLY A 90 -5.90 10.76 -4.54
CA GLY A 90 -5.64 11.21 -5.90
C GLY A 90 -6.72 12.11 -6.43
N TYR A 91 -6.34 13.31 -6.87
CA TYR A 91 -7.20 14.30 -7.48
C TYR A 91 -6.64 14.69 -8.84
N PHE A 92 -7.52 14.81 -9.83
CA PHE A 92 -7.20 15.28 -11.16
C PHE A 92 -7.87 16.64 -11.38
N ALA A 93 -7.06 17.68 -11.47
CA ALA A 93 -7.49 19.05 -11.72
C ALA A 93 -6.35 19.84 -12.39
N LYS A 94 -6.70 20.94 -13.09
CA LYS A 94 -5.72 21.92 -13.53
C LYS A 94 -5.03 22.51 -12.32
N ILE A 95 -3.77 22.93 -12.48
CA ILE A 95 -2.95 23.38 -11.35
C ILE A 95 -3.53 24.61 -10.65
N ASP A 96 -4.23 25.45 -11.37
CA ASP A 96 -4.92 26.65 -10.88
C ASP A 96 -6.33 26.39 -10.31
N ALA A 97 -6.81 25.15 -10.40
CA ALA A 97 -8.10 24.70 -9.86
C ALA A 97 -7.94 23.65 -8.74
N LEU A 98 -6.74 23.14 -8.50
CA LEU A 98 -6.47 22.24 -7.39
C LEU A 98 -6.45 23.01 -6.07
N SER A 99 -7.22 22.55 -5.06
CA SER A 99 -7.23 23.19 -3.74
C SER A 99 -5.99 22.83 -2.90
N TYR A 100 -5.67 23.66 -1.91
CA TYR A 100 -4.59 23.37 -0.95
C TYR A 100 -4.91 22.12 -0.12
N GLU A 101 -6.16 21.88 0.24
CA GLU A 101 -6.60 20.69 0.98
C GLU A 101 -6.36 19.41 0.16
N GLN A 102 -6.65 19.44 -1.14
CA GLN A 102 -6.35 18.32 -2.05
C GLN A 102 -4.84 18.07 -2.18
N TRP A 103 -4.05 19.14 -2.22
CA TRP A 103 -2.58 19.04 -2.18
C TRP A 103 -2.14 18.39 -0.87
N ASP A 104 -2.58 18.92 0.28
CA ASP A 104 -2.18 18.45 1.61
C ASP A 104 -2.58 16.98 1.82
N GLU A 105 -3.77 16.58 1.36
CA GLU A 105 -4.21 15.19 1.45
C GLU A 105 -3.35 14.26 0.59
N MET A 106 -3.00 14.66 -0.65
CA MET A 106 -2.14 13.83 -1.51
C MET A 106 -0.72 13.73 -0.94
N ILE A 107 -0.12 14.81 -0.48
CA ILE A 107 1.22 14.80 0.14
C ILE A 107 1.18 14.04 1.47
N GLY A 108 0.20 14.32 2.31
CA GLY A 108 0.02 13.69 3.62
C GLY A 108 -0.12 12.18 3.51
N THR A 109 -1.02 11.71 2.64
CA THR A 109 -1.28 10.28 2.51
C THR A 109 -0.20 9.56 1.70
N ASN A 110 0.14 10.08 0.51
CA ASN A 110 0.96 9.33 -0.46
C ASN A 110 2.46 9.36 -0.12
N LEU A 111 2.94 10.41 0.56
CA LEU A 111 4.36 10.59 0.88
C LEU A 111 4.61 10.51 2.38
N ASN A 112 3.96 11.37 3.19
CA ASN A 112 4.21 11.39 4.63
C ASN A 112 3.76 10.08 5.28
N GLY A 113 2.57 9.58 4.97
CA GLY A 113 2.05 8.32 5.51
C GLY A 113 2.90 7.11 5.12
N LEU A 114 3.32 7.03 3.85
CA LEU A 114 4.27 6.03 3.39
C LEU A 114 5.58 6.09 4.18
N PHE A 115 6.12 7.29 4.40
CA PHE A 115 7.34 7.50 5.17
C PHE A 115 7.16 7.11 6.64
N TYR A 116 6.08 7.55 7.30
CA TYR A 116 5.83 7.24 8.71
C TYR A 116 5.66 5.74 8.95
N MET A 117 4.85 5.07 8.15
CA MET A 117 4.68 3.62 8.23
C MET A 117 6.00 2.87 8.03
N THR A 118 6.78 3.28 7.03
CA THR A 118 8.07 2.65 6.73
C THR A 118 9.07 2.87 7.85
N THR A 119 9.23 4.10 8.34
CA THR A 119 10.18 4.42 9.43
C THR A 119 9.79 3.79 10.75
N GLY A 120 8.50 3.65 11.04
CA GLY A 120 8.02 2.97 12.24
C GLY A 120 8.27 1.46 12.22
N LEU A 121 8.08 0.80 11.07
CA LEU A 121 8.12 -0.66 10.99
C LEU A 121 9.51 -1.23 10.59
N VAL A 122 10.32 -0.52 9.81
CA VAL A 122 11.65 -1.00 9.38
C VAL A 122 12.56 -1.39 10.55
N PRO A 123 12.67 -0.63 11.67
CA PRO A 123 13.48 -1.06 12.81
C PRO A 123 13.03 -2.39 13.41
N LEU A 124 11.74 -2.71 13.34
CA LEU A 124 11.18 -3.97 13.81
C LEU A 124 11.46 -5.10 12.82
N MET A 125 11.29 -4.84 11.53
CA MET A 125 11.58 -5.78 10.45
C MET A 125 13.07 -6.16 10.43
N LYS A 126 13.99 -5.24 10.75
CA LYS A 126 15.43 -5.53 10.87
C LYS A 126 15.78 -6.50 12.00
N LYS A 127 14.89 -6.67 12.98
CA LYS A 127 15.07 -7.66 14.08
C LYS A 127 14.61 -9.07 13.68
N GLN A 128 13.92 -9.21 12.57
CA GLN A 128 13.48 -10.53 12.06
C GLN A 128 14.67 -11.34 11.53
N LYS A 129 14.62 -12.66 11.78
CA LYS A 129 15.58 -13.61 11.21
C LYS A 129 15.20 -14.04 9.80
N GLU A 130 13.92 -14.00 9.50
CA GLU A 130 13.34 -14.38 8.22
C GLU A 130 13.27 -13.19 7.26
N THR A 131 13.15 -13.49 5.97
CA THR A 131 12.95 -12.46 4.94
C THR A 131 11.71 -11.64 5.21
N CYS A 132 11.84 -10.32 5.20
CA CYS A 132 10.73 -9.37 5.23
C CYS A 132 10.49 -8.77 3.84
N HIS A 133 9.29 -8.23 3.61
CA HIS A 133 8.98 -7.60 2.33
C HIS A 133 8.11 -6.35 2.49
N ILE A 134 8.53 -5.26 1.86
CA ILE A 134 7.77 -4.02 1.75
C ILE A 134 7.26 -3.91 0.30
N ILE A 135 5.96 -3.81 0.11
CA ILE A 135 5.36 -3.48 -1.19
C ILE A 135 4.77 -2.07 -1.13
N ASN A 136 5.25 -1.21 -1.99
CA ASN A 136 4.71 0.13 -2.19
C ASN A 136 3.83 0.16 -3.43
N ILE A 137 2.60 0.67 -3.30
CA ILE A 137 1.70 0.83 -4.45
C ILE A 137 1.95 2.18 -5.10
N GLY A 138 2.71 2.13 -6.18
CA GLY A 138 2.98 3.25 -7.07
C GLY A 138 1.82 3.56 -8.02
N SER A 139 2.16 3.90 -9.24
CA SER A 139 1.25 4.10 -10.38
C SER A 139 2.05 4.15 -11.66
N ILE A 140 1.43 3.88 -12.82
CA ILE A 140 2.02 4.24 -14.12
C ILE A 140 2.33 5.75 -14.19
N LEU A 141 1.59 6.59 -13.45
CA LEU A 141 1.85 8.03 -13.32
C LEU A 141 3.03 8.37 -12.38
N GLY A 142 3.72 7.38 -11.86
CA GLY A 142 5.06 7.51 -11.27
C GLY A 142 6.19 7.35 -12.28
N LYS A 143 5.86 7.08 -13.57
CA LYS A 143 6.82 6.88 -14.69
C LYS A 143 6.46 7.69 -15.93
N THR A 144 5.19 8.04 -16.07
CA THR A 144 4.66 8.86 -17.15
C THR A 144 3.85 9.99 -16.53
N THR A 145 3.54 11.00 -17.32
CA THR A 145 2.74 12.14 -16.86
C THR A 145 1.40 12.21 -17.60
N ARG A 146 0.47 12.93 -17.01
CA ARG A 146 -0.85 13.22 -17.57
C ARG A 146 -1.21 14.67 -17.27
N GLN A 147 -1.91 15.34 -18.18
CA GLN A 147 -2.56 16.61 -17.89
C GLN A 147 -3.49 16.47 -16.69
N GLU A 148 -3.64 17.54 -15.92
CA GLU A 148 -4.49 17.61 -14.72
C GLU A 148 -4.09 16.66 -13.57
N ALA A 149 -2.89 16.06 -13.65
CA ALA A 149 -2.38 15.13 -12.65
C ALA A 149 -1.03 15.56 -12.06
N ALA A 150 -0.67 16.84 -12.12
CA ALA A 150 0.68 17.31 -11.76
C ALA A 150 1.08 16.88 -10.33
N VAL A 151 0.21 17.11 -9.34
CA VAL A 151 0.50 16.77 -7.94
C VAL A 151 0.43 15.27 -7.70
N TYR A 152 -0.54 14.58 -8.29
CA TYR A 152 -0.59 13.12 -8.21
C TYR A 152 0.65 12.46 -8.81
N CYS A 153 1.09 12.91 -10.00
CA CYS A 153 2.35 12.46 -10.60
C CYS A 153 3.53 12.72 -9.67
N LEU A 154 3.66 13.93 -9.12
CA LEU A 154 4.70 14.27 -8.15
C LEU A 154 4.79 13.23 -7.03
N THR A 155 3.64 12.91 -6.40
CA THR A 155 3.63 11.92 -5.32
C THR A 155 4.04 10.53 -5.80
N LYS A 156 3.56 10.09 -6.96
CA LYS A 156 3.85 8.74 -7.47
C LYS A 156 5.26 8.59 -8.03
N TYR A 157 5.87 9.65 -8.58
CA TYR A 157 7.32 9.69 -8.85
C TYR A 157 8.12 9.64 -7.54
N GLY A 158 7.65 10.31 -6.48
CA GLY A 158 8.24 10.23 -5.14
C GLY A 158 8.22 8.81 -4.58
N VAL A 159 7.09 8.12 -4.67
CA VAL A 159 6.96 6.70 -4.26
C VAL A 159 7.93 5.81 -5.03
N GLN A 160 8.08 6.02 -6.35
CA GLN A 160 9.00 5.24 -7.19
C GLN A 160 10.46 5.45 -6.77
N GLY A 161 10.89 6.71 -6.63
CA GLY A 161 12.26 7.04 -6.19
C GLY A 161 12.56 6.53 -4.79
N PHE A 162 11.62 6.71 -3.85
CA PHE A 162 11.72 6.20 -2.48
C PHE A 162 11.88 4.68 -2.46
N SER A 163 11.06 3.94 -3.22
CA SER A 163 11.12 2.48 -3.28
C SER A 163 12.47 1.97 -3.80
N SER A 164 12.97 2.58 -4.87
CA SER A 164 14.26 2.22 -5.49
C SER A 164 15.44 2.47 -4.55
N ALA A 165 15.43 3.59 -3.81
CA ALA A 165 16.48 3.89 -2.82
C ALA A 165 16.39 2.94 -1.62
N LEU A 166 15.18 2.73 -1.10
CA LEU A 166 14.91 1.88 0.06
C LEU A 166 15.32 0.42 -0.20
N PHE A 167 15.08 -0.10 -1.41
CA PHE A 167 15.58 -1.42 -1.82
C PHE A 167 17.09 -1.56 -1.63
N LYS A 168 17.86 -0.58 -2.13
CA LYS A 168 19.33 -0.60 -2.04
C LYS A 168 19.81 -0.55 -0.60
N GLU A 169 19.11 0.21 0.26
CA GLU A 169 19.43 0.35 1.67
C GLU A 169 19.11 -0.90 2.49
N LEU A 170 17.97 -1.55 2.23
CA LEU A 170 17.46 -2.59 3.10
C LEU A 170 17.80 -4.04 2.69
N ARG A 171 18.26 -4.26 1.47
CA ARG A 171 18.55 -5.63 0.99
C ARG A 171 19.62 -6.36 1.82
N SER A 172 20.58 -5.65 2.42
CA SER A 172 21.59 -6.23 3.32
C SER A 172 21.00 -6.68 4.68
N HIS A 173 19.78 -6.23 4.99
CA HIS A 173 19.01 -6.62 6.19
C HIS A 173 17.99 -7.70 5.91
N ASN A 174 18.06 -8.38 4.77
CA ASN A 174 17.09 -9.38 4.33
C ASN A 174 15.64 -8.82 4.22
N ILE A 175 15.53 -7.53 3.89
CA ILE A 175 14.25 -6.86 3.64
C ILE A 175 14.15 -6.54 2.14
N ARG A 176 13.19 -7.15 1.49
CA ARG A 176 12.86 -6.88 0.09
C ARG A 176 11.98 -5.64 -0.01
N VAL A 177 12.13 -4.91 -1.11
CA VAL A 177 11.26 -3.77 -1.42
C VAL A 177 10.83 -3.89 -2.88
N SER A 178 9.52 -3.84 -3.11
CA SER A 178 8.91 -3.86 -4.44
C SER A 178 8.02 -2.64 -4.64
N CYS A 179 8.03 -2.07 -5.84
CA CYS A 179 7.09 -1.04 -6.25
C CYS A 179 6.16 -1.58 -7.34
N LEU A 180 4.87 -1.69 -7.05
CA LEU A 180 3.86 -2.07 -8.03
C LEU A 180 3.24 -0.81 -8.63
N ASN A 181 3.38 -0.65 -9.95
CA ASN A 181 2.92 0.52 -10.70
C ASN A 181 1.70 0.18 -11.58
N PRO A 182 0.49 0.11 -10.99
CA PRO A 182 -0.72 -0.17 -11.76
C PRO A 182 -1.16 1.03 -12.60
N GLY A 183 -1.83 0.73 -13.70
CA GLY A 183 -2.71 1.65 -14.40
C GLY A 183 -4.05 1.78 -13.69
N SER A 184 -5.11 2.12 -14.42
CA SER A 184 -6.45 2.30 -13.86
C SER A 184 -6.97 1.01 -13.23
N ILE A 185 -7.37 1.09 -11.96
CA ILE A 185 -7.96 -0.01 -11.19
C ILE A 185 -9.46 0.27 -11.05
N ALA A 186 -10.30 -0.75 -11.17
CA ALA A 186 -11.75 -0.65 -11.02
C ALA A 186 -12.15 -0.43 -9.55
N THR A 187 -11.85 0.76 -9.03
CA THR A 187 -12.17 1.23 -7.68
C THR A 187 -12.72 2.65 -7.72
N ARG A 188 -13.30 3.11 -6.64
CA ARG A 188 -13.78 4.49 -6.49
C ARG A 188 -12.67 5.50 -6.14
N PHE A 189 -11.41 5.15 -6.36
CA PHE A 189 -10.27 5.99 -5.97
C PHE A 189 -10.27 7.40 -6.60
N PHE A 190 -10.77 7.52 -7.82
CA PHE A 190 -10.88 8.79 -8.54
C PHE A 190 -12.33 9.27 -8.69
N GLU A 191 -13.25 8.82 -7.81
CA GLU A 191 -14.67 9.20 -7.90
C GLU A 191 -14.87 10.71 -7.79
N ASP A 192 -14.11 11.37 -6.89
CA ASP A 192 -14.13 12.83 -6.72
C ASP A 192 -13.63 13.61 -7.95
N SER A 193 -12.89 12.94 -8.85
CA SER A 193 -12.48 13.48 -10.15
C SER A 193 -13.39 13.04 -11.30
N GLY A 194 -14.58 12.51 -11.01
CA GLY A 194 -15.56 12.06 -12.00
C GLY A 194 -15.20 10.78 -12.74
N ILE A 195 -14.17 10.04 -12.30
CA ILE A 195 -13.74 8.78 -12.92
C ILE A 195 -14.33 7.61 -12.15
N LEU A 196 -15.37 6.99 -12.74
CA LEU A 196 -16.04 5.83 -12.16
C LEU A 196 -15.40 4.51 -12.62
N PRO A 197 -15.47 3.45 -11.79
CA PRO A 197 -15.04 2.11 -12.17
C PRO A 197 -15.77 1.61 -13.43
N ASN A 198 -15.03 0.92 -14.30
CA ASN A 198 -15.58 0.29 -15.52
C ASN A 198 -14.78 -0.95 -15.91
N ASP A 199 -15.32 -1.74 -16.83
CA ASP A 199 -14.76 -3.05 -17.26
C ASP A 199 -13.43 -2.97 -18.01
N SER A 200 -13.02 -1.77 -18.48
CA SER A 200 -11.70 -1.60 -19.10
C SER A 200 -10.56 -1.46 -18.08
N MET A 201 -10.87 -1.32 -16.80
CA MET A 201 -9.91 -1.16 -15.72
C MET A 201 -9.48 -2.51 -15.15
N ILE A 202 -8.32 -2.53 -14.48
CA ILE A 202 -7.82 -3.72 -13.79
C ILE A 202 -8.70 -4.03 -12.59
N ALA A 203 -9.20 -5.25 -12.49
CA ALA A 203 -9.92 -5.69 -11.30
C ALA A 203 -8.98 -5.68 -10.06
N PRO A 204 -9.41 -5.12 -8.91
CA PRO A 204 -8.58 -5.10 -7.69
C PRO A 204 -8.06 -6.48 -7.29
N GLN A 205 -8.88 -7.52 -7.47
CA GLN A 205 -8.50 -8.89 -7.13
C GLN A 205 -7.35 -9.42 -8.01
N ALA A 206 -7.33 -9.09 -9.31
CA ALA A 206 -6.24 -9.49 -10.20
C ALA A 206 -4.90 -8.87 -9.76
N LEU A 207 -4.93 -7.60 -9.34
CA LEU A 207 -3.73 -6.94 -8.83
C LEU A 207 -3.32 -7.47 -7.45
N ALA A 208 -4.29 -7.84 -6.60
CA ALA A 208 -4.00 -8.49 -5.33
C ALA A 208 -3.29 -9.83 -5.53
N TYR A 209 -3.69 -10.65 -6.50
CA TYR A 209 -2.99 -11.89 -6.85
C TYR A 209 -1.53 -11.64 -7.27
N LEU A 210 -1.28 -10.58 -8.03
CA LEU A 210 0.09 -10.19 -8.40
C LEU A 210 0.90 -9.77 -7.18
N ALA A 211 0.32 -9.02 -6.23
CA ALA A 211 0.99 -8.66 -4.98
C ALA A 211 1.35 -9.91 -4.16
N ILE A 212 0.44 -10.88 -4.06
CA ILE A 212 0.71 -12.17 -3.41
C ILE A 212 1.82 -12.93 -4.14
N TYR A 213 1.78 -13.00 -5.47
CA TYR A 213 2.84 -13.65 -6.25
C TYR A 213 4.22 -13.01 -5.98
N VAL A 214 4.31 -11.68 -5.93
CA VAL A 214 5.55 -10.95 -5.61
C VAL A 214 6.05 -11.32 -4.21
N LEU A 215 5.18 -11.45 -3.21
CA LEU A 215 5.55 -11.90 -1.87
C LEU A 215 6.06 -13.35 -1.85
N GLU A 216 5.43 -14.24 -2.61
CA GLU A 216 5.73 -15.68 -2.64
C GLU A 216 6.94 -16.05 -3.52
N THR A 217 7.60 -15.08 -4.19
CA THR A 217 8.82 -15.36 -4.96
C THR A 217 9.89 -16.02 -4.10
N PRO A 218 10.72 -16.94 -4.69
CA PRO A 218 11.83 -17.58 -3.98
C PRO A 218 12.82 -16.54 -3.41
N ASP A 219 13.60 -16.93 -2.40
CA ASP A 219 14.53 -16.03 -1.73
C ASP A 219 15.67 -15.52 -2.63
N THR A 220 15.93 -16.20 -3.71
CA THR A 220 16.93 -15.81 -4.73
C THR A 220 16.40 -14.82 -5.76
N LEU A 221 15.07 -14.54 -5.78
CA LEU A 221 14.42 -13.70 -6.77
C LEU A 221 13.72 -12.52 -6.10
N LEU A 222 14.02 -11.32 -6.56
CA LEU A 222 13.25 -10.12 -6.22
C LEU A 222 12.67 -9.49 -7.49
N ILE A 223 11.37 -9.22 -7.45
CA ILE A 223 10.71 -8.30 -8.37
C ILE A 223 10.70 -6.94 -7.69
N ASP A 224 11.70 -6.11 -7.97
CA ASP A 224 11.84 -4.78 -7.36
C ASP A 224 10.83 -3.78 -7.93
N GLU A 225 10.40 -4.00 -9.17
CA GLU A 225 9.43 -3.15 -9.83
C GLU A 225 8.55 -3.94 -10.81
N LEU A 226 7.25 -3.63 -10.82
CA LEU A 226 6.31 -4.20 -11.77
C LEU A 226 5.33 -3.13 -12.29
N THR A 227 5.29 -2.92 -13.60
CA THR A 227 4.34 -2.02 -14.25
C THR A 227 3.20 -2.84 -14.87
N ILE A 228 1.96 -2.55 -14.46
CA ILE A 228 0.76 -3.30 -14.87
C ILE A 228 -0.21 -2.34 -15.56
N ARG A 229 -0.64 -2.67 -16.77
CA ARG A 229 -1.57 -1.85 -17.55
C ARG A 229 -2.83 -2.63 -17.89
N PRO A 230 -4.01 -1.98 -17.94
CA PRO A 230 -5.17 -2.61 -18.56
C PRO A 230 -4.88 -2.87 -20.05
N MET A 231 -5.43 -3.97 -20.59
CA MET A 231 -5.22 -4.32 -22.00
C MET A 231 -5.94 -3.40 -22.97
N SER A 232 -7.07 -2.85 -22.55
CA SER A 232 -7.91 -1.96 -23.38
C SER A 232 -8.12 -0.63 -22.68
N PRO A 233 -7.15 0.29 -22.72
CA PRO A 233 -7.35 1.63 -22.19
C PRO A 233 -8.36 2.36 -23.09
N LYS A 234 -9.36 2.99 -22.48
CA LYS A 234 -10.22 3.98 -23.17
C LYS A 234 -9.65 5.37 -22.98
#